data_4852c425e37c1f0d3e7e36a6ce3e73dc
#
_entry.id   4852c425e37c1f0d3e7e36a6ce3e73dc
#
_cell.length_a   1.000
_cell.length_b   1.000
_cell.length_c   1.000
_cell.angle_alpha   90.00
_cell.angle_beta   90.00
_cell.angle_gamma   90.00
#
_symmetry.space_group_name_H-M   'P 1'
#
loop_
_entity.id
_entity.type
_entity.pdbx_description
1 polymer ?
#
loop_
_entity_poly.entity_id
_entity_poly.type
_entity_poly.pdbx_seq_one_letter_code
_entity_poly.pdbx_strand_id
1 'polypeptide(L)'
;DPSYSFLHAHEGESYWVIPQTQNPKVVWLGWNTQDPELIKVMGSGATMTLGNLQGPGQAWLFLQDGAFGAPTVLYDSSTASQSDIWVEANTHVHANWAFSAPGAYALSVRWCFGDKEAPQCVADTLRFVVGDGAKAEEARALTPSALAASSKEGTHTAKPQVAREQGGNNEYLIYGAICLALGVIAFIVVAHRTKKSQKQIEEAREDVSRDFGSESDV
;
A
#
# COMPACT_ATOMS: atom_id res chain seq x y z
N ASP A 1 15.29 3.42 15.04
CA ASP A 1 13.95 3.93 15.34
C ASP A 1 13.11 2.82 15.97
N PRO A 2 12.54 3.02 17.17
CA PRO A 2 11.72 2.01 17.87
C PRO A 2 10.52 1.49 17.04
N SER A 3 10.02 2.29 16.10
CA SER A 3 8.91 1.91 15.21
C SER A 3 9.22 0.70 14.32
N TYR A 4 10.50 0.40 14.09
CA TYR A 4 10.97 -0.71 13.27
C TYR A 4 11.58 -1.86 14.10
N SER A 5 11.27 -1.92 15.40
CA SER A 5 11.74 -3.01 16.30
C SER A 5 11.34 -4.42 15.83
N PHE A 6 10.26 -4.53 15.05
CA PHE A 6 9.81 -5.79 14.45
C PHE A 6 10.80 -6.39 13.44
N LEU A 7 11.71 -5.60 12.88
CA LEU A 7 12.78 -6.10 12.02
C LEU A 7 13.89 -6.83 12.81
N HIS A 8 13.89 -6.70 14.15
CA HIS A 8 14.92 -7.25 15.04
C HIS A 8 16.35 -6.79 14.68
N ALA A 9 16.48 -5.60 14.07
CA ALA A 9 17.74 -5.06 13.58
C ALA A 9 18.68 -4.65 14.73
N HIS A 10 19.96 -5.01 14.59
CA HIS A 10 21.02 -4.56 15.45
C HIS A 10 21.80 -3.41 14.79
N GLU A 11 22.52 -2.65 15.61
CA GLU A 11 23.36 -1.56 15.10
C GLU A 11 24.42 -2.09 14.11
N GLY A 12 24.49 -1.45 12.92
CA GLY A 12 25.40 -1.84 11.85
C GLY A 12 24.85 -2.89 10.87
N GLU A 13 23.67 -3.46 11.11
CA GLU A 13 23.02 -4.35 10.14
C GLU A 13 22.38 -3.59 9.00
N SER A 14 22.37 -4.21 7.82
CA SER A 14 21.76 -3.68 6.60
C SER A 14 20.61 -4.56 6.15
N TYR A 15 19.56 -3.93 5.66
CA TYR A 15 18.39 -4.59 5.10
C TYR A 15 18.21 -4.19 3.63
N TRP A 16 17.71 -5.11 2.83
CA TRP A 16 17.32 -4.89 1.44
C TRP A 16 15.84 -4.58 1.41
N VAL A 17 15.46 -3.41 0.88
CA VAL A 17 14.06 -2.95 0.93
C VAL A 17 13.51 -2.71 -0.47
N ILE A 18 12.35 -3.29 -0.75
CA ILE A 18 11.45 -2.84 -1.81
C ILE A 18 10.51 -1.83 -1.15
N PRO A 19 10.62 -0.53 -1.46
CA PRO A 19 9.87 0.48 -0.73
C PRO A 19 8.42 0.59 -1.21
N GLN A 20 7.52 0.94 -0.30
CA GLN A 20 6.13 1.31 -0.61
C GLN A 20 6.04 2.53 -1.53
N THR A 21 6.96 3.48 -1.37
CA THR A 21 7.11 4.63 -2.26
C THR A 21 7.88 4.24 -3.52
N GLN A 22 7.41 4.67 -4.68
CA GLN A 22 8.05 4.35 -5.96
C GLN A 22 9.53 4.77 -5.99
N ASN A 23 10.39 3.80 -6.35
CA ASN A 23 11.81 4.02 -6.60
C ASN A 23 12.16 3.40 -7.96
N PRO A 24 12.66 4.19 -8.94
CA PRO A 24 12.94 3.70 -10.31
C PRO A 24 14.07 2.65 -10.38
N LYS A 25 14.84 2.45 -9.32
CA LYS A 25 15.94 1.47 -9.26
C LYS A 25 15.52 0.08 -8.80
N VAL A 26 14.31 -0.07 -8.28
CA VAL A 26 13.78 -1.35 -7.79
C VAL A 26 12.36 -1.56 -8.28
N VAL A 27 11.89 -2.80 -8.27
CA VAL A 27 10.49 -3.12 -8.56
C VAL A 27 9.57 -2.38 -7.59
N TRP A 28 8.42 -1.95 -8.05
CA TRP A 28 7.39 -1.34 -7.20
C TRP A 28 6.29 -2.36 -6.97
N LEU A 29 6.45 -3.15 -5.93
CA LEU A 29 5.63 -4.31 -5.65
C LEU A 29 4.40 -3.97 -4.80
N GLY A 30 3.27 -4.60 -5.13
CA GLY A 30 2.01 -4.43 -4.43
C GLY A 30 0.97 -5.43 -4.91
N TRP A 31 -0.28 -5.16 -4.62
CA TRP A 31 -1.42 -5.92 -5.12
C TRP A 31 -2.48 -5.00 -5.70
N ASN A 32 -3.26 -5.54 -6.62
CA ASN A 32 -4.34 -4.82 -7.28
C ASN A 32 -5.55 -5.75 -7.44
N THR A 33 -6.69 -5.33 -6.93
CA THR A 33 -7.98 -6.03 -7.00
C THR A 33 -9.01 -5.25 -7.82
N GLN A 34 -8.56 -4.35 -8.71
CA GLN A 34 -9.42 -3.43 -9.47
C GLN A 34 -9.90 -4.03 -10.82
N ASP A 35 -9.49 -5.24 -11.16
CA ASP A 35 -9.99 -5.91 -12.35
C ASP A 35 -11.49 -6.16 -12.25
N PRO A 36 -12.31 -5.70 -13.23
CA PRO A 36 -13.77 -5.83 -13.17
C PRO A 36 -14.28 -7.27 -13.11
N GLU A 37 -13.59 -8.23 -13.73
CA GLU A 37 -13.98 -9.65 -13.69
C GLU A 37 -13.63 -10.26 -12.33
N LEU A 38 -12.49 -9.88 -11.75
CA LEU A 38 -12.12 -10.28 -10.40
C LEU A 38 -13.12 -9.76 -9.36
N ILE A 39 -13.53 -8.49 -9.46
CA ILE A 39 -14.51 -7.87 -8.55
C ILE A 39 -15.84 -8.66 -8.55
N LYS A 40 -16.30 -9.15 -9.70
CA LYS A 40 -17.56 -9.90 -9.81
C LYS A 40 -17.54 -11.20 -8.99
N VAL A 41 -16.41 -11.86 -8.89
CA VAL A 41 -16.27 -13.16 -8.21
C VAL A 41 -15.71 -13.05 -6.80
N MET A 42 -15.01 -11.95 -6.50
CA MET A 42 -14.33 -11.71 -5.23
C MET A 42 -15.30 -11.26 -4.12
N GLY A 43 -16.42 -10.62 -4.49
CA GLY A 43 -17.35 -10.03 -3.53
C GLY A 43 -16.72 -8.81 -2.83
N SER A 44 -16.70 -8.81 -1.49
CA SER A 44 -16.14 -7.70 -0.69
C SER A 44 -14.61 -7.71 -0.62
N GLY A 45 -13.96 -8.82 -0.94
CA GLY A 45 -12.51 -8.95 -0.86
C GLY A 45 -12.03 -10.40 -0.85
N ALA A 46 -10.75 -10.57 -0.61
CA ALA A 46 -10.08 -11.87 -0.53
C ALA A 46 -9.15 -11.93 0.67
N THR A 47 -8.86 -13.14 1.13
CA THR A 47 -7.77 -13.40 2.06
C THR A 47 -6.52 -13.77 1.27
N MET A 48 -5.47 -12.97 1.40
CA MET A 48 -4.13 -13.30 0.96
C MET A 48 -3.38 -13.94 2.12
N THR A 49 -3.01 -15.21 1.97
CA THR A 49 -2.20 -15.93 2.95
C THR A 49 -0.76 -15.96 2.48
N LEU A 50 0.17 -15.46 3.27
CA LEU A 50 1.62 -15.58 3.08
C LEU A 50 2.17 -16.55 4.10
N GLY A 51 3.10 -17.44 3.69
CA GLY A 51 3.72 -18.38 4.62
C GLY A 51 4.93 -19.07 4.01
N ASN A 52 5.58 -19.93 4.77
CA ASN A 52 6.68 -20.80 4.32
C ASN A 52 7.70 -20.11 3.41
N LEU A 53 8.49 -19.20 3.99
CA LEU A 53 9.63 -18.58 3.31
C LEU A 53 10.80 -19.56 3.18
N GLN A 54 11.34 -19.66 1.98
CA GLN A 54 12.62 -20.33 1.71
C GLN A 54 13.61 -19.31 1.17
N GLY A 55 14.77 -19.18 1.79
CA GLY A 55 15.79 -18.19 1.42
C GLY A 55 16.89 -18.08 2.46
N PRO A 56 17.92 -17.25 2.22
CA PRO A 56 19.08 -17.12 3.12
C PRO A 56 18.81 -16.32 4.40
N GLY A 57 17.69 -15.60 4.48
CA GLY A 57 17.36 -14.73 5.63
C GLY A 57 15.87 -14.64 5.87
N GLN A 58 15.48 -13.64 6.67
CA GLN A 58 14.08 -13.32 6.99
C GLN A 58 13.48 -12.32 6.00
N ALA A 59 12.15 -12.30 5.92
CA ALA A 59 11.41 -11.32 5.15
C ALA A 59 10.22 -10.78 5.94
N TRP A 60 9.92 -9.50 5.71
CA TRP A 60 8.79 -8.79 6.29
C TRP A 60 8.01 -8.06 5.21
N LEU A 61 6.70 -8.01 5.38
CA LEU A 61 5.79 -7.17 4.61
C LEU A 61 5.08 -6.22 5.56
N PHE A 62 5.12 -4.93 5.30
CA PHE A 62 4.48 -3.93 6.15
C PHE A 62 4.01 -2.70 5.36
N LEU A 63 2.99 -2.04 5.89
CA LEU A 63 2.49 -0.75 5.42
C LEU A 63 2.93 0.35 6.39
N GLN A 64 3.13 1.54 5.85
CA GLN A 64 3.40 2.73 6.63
C GLN A 64 2.47 3.86 6.20
N ASP A 65 1.63 4.32 7.13
CA ASP A 65 0.71 5.42 6.90
C ASP A 65 1.40 6.75 7.22
N GLY A 66 1.77 7.47 6.16
CA GLY A 66 2.46 8.75 6.27
C GLY A 66 3.89 8.65 6.81
N ALA A 67 4.51 9.81 7.09
CA ALA A 67 5.91 9.89 7.50
C ALA A 67 6.15 9.58 9.00
N PHE A 68 5.11 9.59 9.81
CA PHE A 68 5.22 9.50 11.28
C PHE A 68 4.36 8.39 11.91
N GLY A 69 3.58 7.66 11.12
CA GLY A 69 2.79 6.51 11.60
C GLY A 69 3.69 5.31 11.93
N ALA A 70 3.33 4.54 12.97
CA ALA A 70 3.95 3.24 13.20
C ALA A 70 3.62 2.29 12.05
N PRO A 71 4.58 1.50 11.55
CA PRO A 71 4.33 0.52 10.52
C PRO A 71 3.30 -0.53 10.96
N THR A 72 2.38 -0.90 10.05
CA THR A 72 1.49 -2.05 10.22
C THR A 72 2.14 -3.27 9.61
N VAL A 73 2.61 -4.20 10.44
CA VAL A 73 3.23 -5.44 9.97
C VAL A 73 2.14 -6.40 9.50
N LEU A 74 2.24 -6.81 8.23
CA LEU A 74 1.32 -7.75 7.60
C LEU A 74 1.87 -9.18 7.58
N TYR A 75 3.19 -9.32 7.46
CA TYR A 75 3.89 -10.60 7.47
C TYR A 75 5.26 -10.43 8.10
N ASP A 76 5.64 -11.40 8.93
CA ASP A 76 6.95 -11.52 9.56
C ASP A 76 7.34 -13.00 9.58
N SER A 77 8.30 -13.36 8.73
CA SER A 77 8.78 -14.74 8.59
C SER A 77 9.52 -15.25 9.82
N SER A 78 9.93 -14.38 10.74
CA SER A 78 10.64 -14.76 11.97
C SER A 78 9.70 -15.22 13.08
N THR A 79 8.46 -14.78 13.07
CA THR A 79 7.49 -15.00 14.15
C THR A 79 6.32 -15.89 13.76
N ALA A 80 5.95 -15.90 12.47
CA ALA A 80 4.80 -16.63 11.99
C ALA A 80 5.15 -17.51 10.77
N SER A 81 4.75 -18.78 10.81
CA SER A 81 4.83 -19.67 9.65
C SER A 81 3.82 -19.29 8.56
N GLN A 82 2.77 -18.54 8.90
CA GLN A 82 1.69 -18.12 8.01
C GLN A 82 1.01 -16.87 8.54
N SER A 83 0.67 -15.93 7.65
CA SER A 83 -0.10 -14.71 7.96
C SER A 83 -1.25 -14.57 6.97
N ASP A 84 -2.45 -14.33 7.49
CA ASP A 84 -3.65 -14.05 6.71
C ASP A 84 -3.90 -12.54 6.66
N ILE A 85 -3.98 -11.98 5.47
CA ILE A 85 -4.14 -10.57 5.19
C ILE A 85 -5.45 -10.38 4.43
N TRP A 86 -6.38 -9.60 5.00
CA TRP A 86 -7.59 -9.23 4.29
C TRP A 86 -7.30 -8.14 3.26
N VAL A 87 -7.69 -8.39 2.02
CA VAL A 87 -7.56 -7.45 0.91
C VAL A 87 -8.95 -7.12 0.38
N GLU A 88 -9.33 -5.85 0.48
CA GLU A 88 -10.62 -5.39 -0.02
C GLU A 88 -10.67 -5.42 -1.55
N ALA A 89 -11.86 -5.66 -2.09
CA ALA A 89 -12.11 -5.53 -3.52
C ALA A 89 -11.94 -4.07 -3.99
N ASN A 90 -11.57 -3.87 -5.25
CA ASN A 90 -11.37 -2.56 -5.87
C ASN A 90 -10.30 -1.70 -5.17
N THR A 91 -9.20 -2.32 -4.72
CA THR A 91 -8.06 -1.63 -4.12
C THR A 91 -6.78 -1.82 -4.91
N HIS A 92 -5.89 -0.83 -4.80
CA HIS A 92 -4.53 -0.89 -5.33
C HIS A 92 -3.58 -0.41 -4.23
N VAL A 93 -2.68 -1.27 -3.81
CA VAL A 93 -1.79 -1.02 -2.67
C VAL A 93 -0.38 -1.41 -3.01
N HIS A 94 0.58 -0.53 -2.71
CA HIS A 94 2.00 -0.85 -2.65
C HIS A 94 2.42 -0.97 -1.18
N ALA A 95 3.35 -1.88 -0.91
CA ALA A 95 3.79 -2.18 0.44
C ALA A 95 5.32 -2.25 0.51
N ASN A 96 5.87 -2.06 1.72
CA ASN A 96 7.28 -2.27 1.97
C ASN A 96 7.56 -3.77 2.14
N TRP A 97 8.57 -4.28 1.44
CA TRP A 97 9.19 -5.56 1.71
C TRP A 97 10.61 -5.34 2.23
N ALA A 98 10.97 -5.97 3.32
CA ALA A 98 12.33 -5.96 3.85
C ALA A 98 12.90 -7.37 3.91
N PHE A 99 14.19 -7.52 3.61
CA PHE A 99 14.92 -8.78 3.66
C PHE A 99 16.21 -8.60 4.47
N SER A 100 16.52 -9.55 5.34
CA SER A 100 17.69 -9.46 6.21
C SER A 100 18.99 -9.93 5.55
N ALA A 101 18.92 -10.62 4.41
CA ALA A 101 20.10 -11.08 3.68
C ALA A 101 19.88 -10.99 2.16
N PRO A 102 20.95 -10.79 1.36
CA PRO A 102 20.87 -10.91 -0.08
C PRO A 102 20.77 -12.37 -0.50
N GLY A 103 20.14 -12.64 -1.64
CA GLY A 103 20.03 -13.99 -2.19
C GLY A 103 18.70 -14.25 -2.89
N ALA A 104 18.45 -15.51 -3.19
CA ALA A 104 17.22 -15.98 -3.80
C ALA A 104 16.21 -16.38 -2.73
N TYR A 105 14.95 -15.96 -2.90
CA TYR A 105 13.86 -16.30 -2.00
C TYR A 105 12.66 -16.82 -2.76
N ALA A 106 11.91 -17.71 -2.11
CA ALA A 106 10.60 -18.17 -2.53
C ALA A 106 9.65 -18.18 -1.33
N LEU A 107 8.46 -17.63 -1.52
CA LEU A 107 7.43 -17.47 -0.49
C LEU A 107 6.12 -18.06 -1.01
N SER A 108 5.52 -18.97 -0.26
CA SER A 108 4.19 -19.51 -0.59
C SER A 108 3.13 -18.44 -0.42
N VAL A 109 2.26 -18.29 -1.42
CA VAL A 109 1.10 -17.38 -1.38
C VAL A 109 -0.16 -18.13 -1.77
N ARG A 110 -1.27 -17.83 -1.10
CA ARG A 110 -2.59 -18.31 -1.44
C ARG A 110 -3.58 -17.16 -1.35
N TRP A 111 -4.46 -17.08 -2.34
CA TRP A 111 -5.60 -16.17 -2.36
C TRP A 111 -6.89 -16.96 -2.27
N CYS A 112 -7.74 -16.62 -1.31
CA CYS A 112 -9.06 -17.22 -1.14
C CYS A 112 -10.14 -16.12 -1.17
N PHE A 113 -11.17 -16.31 -1.98
CA PHE A 113 -12.27 -15.35 -2.19
C PHE A 113 -13.61 -16.06 -2.40
N GLY A 114 -14.69 -15.28 -2.43
CA GLY A 114 -16.06 -15.77 -2.63
C GLY A 114 -16.73 -16.19 -1.32
N ASP A 115 -17.45 -17.29 -1.33
CA ASP A 115 -18.21 -17.78 -0.19
C ASP A 115 -17.29 -18.19 0.97
N LYS A 116 -17.59 -17.73 2.18
CA LYS A 116 -16.81 -18.08 3.39
C LYS A 116 -16.87 -19.57 3.75
N GLU A 117 -17.96 -20.25 3.39
CA GLU A 117 -18.13 -21.68 3.67
C GLU A 117 -17.47 -22.56 2.61
N ALA A 118 -17.36 -22.05 1.37
CA ALA A 118 -16.76 -22.75 0.24
C ALA A 118 -15.91 -21.78 -0.60
N PRO A 119 -14.81 -21.21 -0.05
CA PRO A 119 -14.00 -20.25 -0.76
C PRO A 119 -13.30 -20.88 -1.96
N GLN A 120 -13.21 -20.11 -3.03
CA GLN A 120 -12.33 -20.46 -4.15
C GLN A 120 -10.91 -19.99 -3.80
N CYS A 121 -9.95 -20.89 -3.89
CA CYS A 121 -8.58 -20.58 -3.56
C CYS A 121 -7.63 -20.90 -4.72
N VAL A 122 -6.68 -20.01 -4.95
CA VAL A 122 -5.54 -20.22 -5.84
C VAL A 122 -4.25 -20.05 -5.04
N ALA A 123 -3.27 -20.89 -5.31
CA ALA A 123 -1.97 -20.85 -4.64
C ALA A 123 -0.86 -20.71 -5.68
N ASP A 124 0.19 -19.98 -5.32
CA ASP A 124 1.37 -19.78 -6.13
C ASP A 124 2.60 -19.54 -5.23
N THR A 125 3.71 -19.20 -5.84
CA THR A 125 4.97 -18.87 -5.17
C THR A 125 5.46 -17.51 -5.63
N LEU A 126 5.59 -16.56 -4.71
CA LEU A 126 6.32 -15.32 -4.94
C LEU A 126 7.82 -15.60 -4.90
N ARG A 127 8.56 -15.11 -5.89
CA ARG A 127 10.01 -15.30 -5.99
C ARG A 127 10.72 -13.97 -6.03
N PHE A 128 11.79 -13.86 -5.23
CA PHE A 128 12.57 -12.64 -5.16
C PHE A 128 14.05 -12.96 -5.41
N VAL A 129 14.70 -12.01 -6.08
CA VAL A 129 16.15 -11.94 -6.22
C VAL A 129 16.59 -10.66 -5.53
N VAL A 130 17.29 -10.80 -4.42
CA VAL A 130 17.64 -9.70 -3.51
C VAL A 130 19.14 -9.45 -3.57
N GLY A 131 19.55 -8.20 -3.85
CA GLY A 131 20.95 -7.83 -4.04
C GLY A 131 21.54 -8.29 -5.37
N ASP A 132 22.77 -7.88 -5.65
CA ASP A 132 23.40 -8.01 -6.96
C ASP A 132 24.00 -9.41 -7.27
N GLY A 133 24.11 -10.28 -6.26
CA GLY A 133 24.78 -11.56 -6.39
C GLY A 133 23.88 -12.76 -6.71
N ALA A 134 22.59 -12.64 -6.51
CA ALA A 134 21.63 -13.72 -6.71
C ALA A 134 21.09 -13.78 -8.15
N LYS A 135 20.68 -14.97 -8.60
CA LYS A 135 20.17 -15.21 -9.95
C LYS A 135 18.72 -15.67 -9.94
N ALA A 136 17.98 -15.32 -11.00
CA ALA A 136 16.59 -15.71 -11.15
C ALA A 136 16.40 -17.25 -11.18
N GLU A 137 17.36 -17.98 -11.74
CA GLU A 137 17.37 -19.44 -11.79
C GLU A 137 17.40 -20.04 -10.38
N GLU A 138 18.16 -19.44 -9.46
CA GLU A 138 18.22 -19.87 -8.06
C GLU A 138 16.85 -19.72 -7.39
N ALA A 139 16.18 -18.58 -7.58
CA ALA A 139 14.82 -18.34 -7.06
C ALA A 139 13.79 -19.31 -7.67
N ARG A 140 13.92 -19.67 -8.95
CA ARG A 140 13.04 -20.64 -9.62
C ARG A 140 13.23 -22.06 -9.10
N ALA A 141 14.44 -22.42 -8.66
CA ALA A 141 14.76 -23.74 -8.12
C ALA A 141 14.22 -23.95 -6.70
N LEU A 142 13.90 -22.87 -5.98
CA LEU A 142 13.33 -22.96 -4.64
C LEU A 142 11.86 -23.45 -4.69
N THR A 143 11.54 -24.36 -3.77
CA THR A 143 10.19 -24.92 -3.63
C THR A 143 9.78 -24.84 -2.16
N PRO A 144 9.19 -23.74 -1.72
CA PRO A 144 8.72 -23.60 -0.35
C PRO A 144 7.60 -24.62 -0.09
N SER A 145 7.46 -25.06 1.16
CA SER A 145 6.37 -25.97 1.53
C SER A 145 5.02 -25.36 1.20
N ALA A 146 4.09 -26.18 0.74
CA ALA A 146 2.72 -25.73 0.49
C ALA A 146 2.09 -25.19 1.78
N LEU A 147 1.25 -24.17 1.64
CA LEU A 147 0.43 -23.68 2.75
C LEU A 147 -0.53 -24.78 3.20
N ALA A 148 -0.63 -24.98 4.52
CA ALA A 148 -1.63 -25.87 5.08
C ALA A 148 -3.03 -25.46 4.60
N ALA A 149 -3.88 -26.43 4.29
CA ALA A 149 -5.30 -26.13 4.04
C ALA A 149 -5.84 -25.38 5.25
N SER A 150 -6.59 -24.29 5.02
CA SER A 150 -7.19 -23.52 6.08
C SER A 150 -8.07 -24.42 6.93
N SER A 151 -7.55 -24.89 8.07
CA SER A 151 -8.39 -25.51 9.09
C SER A 151 -9.29 -24.40 9.62
N LYS A 152 -10.60 -24.63 9.65
CA LYS A 152 -11.61 -23.76 10.24
C LYS A 152 -11.29 -23.58 11.74
N GLU A 153 -10.43 -22.64 12.07
CA GLU A 153 -10.32 -22.07 13.42
C GLU A 153 -9.37 -20.86 13.34
N GLY A 154 -9.90 -19.80 12.73
CA GLY A 154 -9.21 -18.50 12.67
C GLY A 154 -9.56 -17.70 13.91
N THR A 155 -8.66 -17.60 14.81
CA THR A 155 -8.62 -16.46 15.74
C THR A 155 -8.34 -15.22 14.88
N HIS A 156 -9.38 -14.42 14.64
CA HIS A 156 -9.27 -13.12 14.00
C HIS A 156 -8.41 -12.19 14.87
N THR A 157 -7.14 -12.09 14.57
CA THR A 157 -6.27 -11.06 15.14
C THR A 157 -5.76 -10.19 14.01
N ALA A 158 -6.23 -8.98 14.04
CA ALA A 158 -5.88 -7.76 13.34
C ALA A 158 -6.87 -7.33 12.24
N LYS A 159 -8.03 -6.89 12.70
CA LYS A 159 -8.70 -5.76 12.09
C LYS A 159 -7.86 -4.53 12.46
N PRO A 160 -7.48 -3.62 11.56
CA PRO A 160 -7.15 -2.28 11.97
C PRO A 160 -8.43 -1.67 12.52
N GLN A 161 -8.64 -1.80 13.82
CA GLN A 161 -9.62 -0.98 14.50
C GLN A 161 -9.04 0.43 14.54
N VAL A 162 -9.49 1.29 13.64
CA VAL A 162 -9.73 2.66 14.02
C VAL A 162 -10.54 2.57 15.30
N ALA A 163 -9.91 2.91 16.42
CA ALA A 163 -10.54 2.93 17.73
C ALA A 163 -11.79 3.81 17.64
N ARG A 164 -12.94 3.19 17.53
CA ARG A 164 -14.22 3.82 17.78
C ARG A 164 -14.38 3.76 19.30
N GLU A 165 -13.91 4.79 19.98
CA GLU A 165 -14.37 5.08 21.32
C GLU A 165 -15.88 5.26 21.29
N GLN A 166 -16.60 4.30 21.86
CA GLN A 166 -17.97 4.48 22.28
C GLN A 166 -17.96 5.34 23.54
N GLY A 167 -17.99 6.65 23.35
CA GLY A 167 -18.34 7.63 24.36
C GLY A 167 -19.46 8.46 23.79
N GLY A 168 -20.63 8.39 24.41
CA GLY A 168 -21.84 9.06 23.96
C GLY A 168 -21.75 10.58 23.98
N ASN A 169 -22.63 11.16 23.17
CA ASN A 169 -23.23 12.50 23.22
C ASN A 169 -22.51 13.65 22.52
N ASN A 170 -23.19 14.09 21.45
CA ASN A 170 -23.31 15.47 20.92
C ASN A 170 -22.05 16.24 20.47
N GLU A 171 -20.85 15.89 20.83
CA GLU A 171 -19.65 16.63 20.38
C GLU A 171 -19.29 16.41 18.91
N TYR A 172 -19.59 15.24 18.36
CA TYR A 172 -19.24 14.91 16.96
C TYR A 172 -20.02 15.70 15.91
N LEU A 173 -21.23 16.18 16.25
CA LEU A 173 -22.00 17.07 15.37
C LEU A 173 -21.35 18.45 15.26
N ILE A 174 -20.69 18.93 16.31
CA ILE A 174 -19.99 20.21 16.33
C ILE A 174 -18.71 20.13 15.50
N TYR A 175 -17.91 19.06 15.64
CA TYR A 175 -16.69 18.86 14.85
C TYR A 175 -16.98 18.61 13.36
N GLY A 176 -18.03 17.88 13.04
CA GLY A 176 -18.48 17.68 11.66
C GLY A 176 -18.89 18.99 10.99
N ALA A 177 -19.59 19.88 11.71
CA ALA A 177 -19.98 21.19 11.22
C ALA A 177 -18.76 22.12 11.03
N ILE A 178 -17.76 22.06 11.92
CA ILE A 178 -16.53 22.85 11.82
C ILE A 178 -15.69 22.40 10.62
N CYS A 179 -15.53 21.07 10.39
CA CYS A 179 -14.81 20.56 9.24
C CYS A 179 -15.48 20.92 7.91
N LEU A 180 -16.81 20.87 7.83
CA LEU A 180 -17.56 21.31 6.66
C LEU A 180 -17.39 22.83 6.41
N ALA A 181 -17.45 23.65 7.45
CA ALA A 181 -17.24 25.09 7.34
C ALA A 181 -15.83 25.44 6.86
N LEU A 182 -14.80 24.78 7.38
CA LEU A 182 -13.40 24.97 6.95
C LEU A 182 -13.18 24.50 5.52
N GLY A 183 -13.80 23.40 5.10
CA GLY A 183 -13.76 22.91 3.72
C GLY A 183 -14.39 23.88 2.73
N VAL A 184 -15.54 24.48 3.08
CA VAL A 184 -16.21 25.50 2.25
C VAL A 184 -15.37 26.76 2.16
N ILE A 185 -14.77 27.23 3.26
CA ILE A 185 -13.89 28.41 3.27
C ILE A 185 -12.65 28.16 2.40
N ALA A 186 -12.01 26.99 2.51
CA ALA A 186 -10.87 26.63 1.67
C ALA A 186 -11.25 26.58 0.18
N PHE A 187 -12.41 26.04 -0.16
CA PHE A 187 -12.91 26.01 -1.53
C PHE A 187 -13.17 27.41 -2.08
N ILE A 188 -13.78 28.31 -1.28
CA ILE A 188 -14.03 29.70 -1.67
C ILE A 188 -12.72 30.46 -1.90
N VAL A 189 -11.72 30.28 -1.04
CA VAL A 189 -10.39 30.90 -1.17
C VAL A 189 -9.68 30.42 -2.45
N VAL A 190 -9.73 29.12 -2.75
CA VAL A 190 -9.16 28.57 -3.98
C VAL A 190 -9.90 29.10 -5.21
N ALA A 191 -11.23 29.12 -5.20
CA ALA A 191 -12.04 29.64 -6.29
C ALA A 191 -11.82 31.15 -6.54
N HIS A 192 -11.61 31.94 -5.47
CA HIS A 192 -11.25 33.36 -5.60
C HIS A 192 -9.84 33.56 -6.15
N ARG A 193 -8.86 32.75 -5.76
CA ARG A 193 -7.50 32.82 -6.28
C ARG A 193 -7.43 32.44 -7.75
N THR A 194 -8.16 31.41 -8.18
CA THR A 194 -8.22 31.01 -9.60
C THR A 194 -8.87 32.05 -10.47
N LYS A 195 -9.96 32.69 -10.02
CA LYS A 195 -10.60 33.82 -10.75
C LYS A 195 -9.68 35.04 -10.88
N LYS A 196 -8.92 35.37 -9.83
CA LYS A 196 -7.97 36.48 -9.86
C LYS A 196 -6.81 36.22 -10.81
N SER A 197 -6.28 34.96 -10.83
CA SER A 197 -5.22 34.54 -11.73
C SER A 197 -5.68 34.55 -13.20
N GLN A 198 -6.88 34.08 -13.49
CA GLN A 198 -7.46 34.10 -14.82
C GLN A 198 -7.64 35.54 -15.35
N LYS A 199 -8.08 36.44 -14.49
CA LYS A 199 -8.22 37.88 -14.86
C LYS A 199 -6.87 38.54 -15.17
N GLN A 200 -5.83 38.23 -14.41
CA GLN A 200 -4.47 38.73 -14.66
C GLN A 200 -3.87 38.15 -15.99
N ILE A 201 -4.19 36.93 -16.32
CA ILE A 201 -3.78 36.32 -17.59
C ILE A 201 -4.51 36.99 -18.78
N GLU A 202 -5.76 37.30 -18.64
CA GLU A 202 -6.57 37.97 -19.66
C GLU A 202 -6.10 39.40 -19.88
N GLU A 203 -5.85 40.18 -18.81
CA GLU A 203 -5.28 41.52 -18.88
C GLU A 203 -3.89 41.55 -19.54
N ALA A 204 -3.02 40.59 -19.20
CA ALA A 204 -1.70 40.42 -19.81
C ALA A 204 -1.79 40.06 -21.31
N ARG A 205 -2.80 39.30 -21.72
CA ARG A 205 -3.06 38.98 -23.13
C ARG A 205 -3.52 40.16 -23.93
N GLU A 206 -4.38 41.00 -23.36
CA GLU A 206 -4.86 42.24 -24.00
C GLU A 206 -3.74 43.26 -24.17
N ASP A 207 -2.84 43.39 -23.18
CA ASP A 207 -1.68 44.29 -23.29
C ASP A 207 -0.69 43.82 -24.39
N VAL A 208 -0.40 42.52 -24.47
CA VAL A 208 0.43 41.96 -25.54
C VAL A 208 -0.22 42.19 -26.92
N SER A 209 -1.54 42.00 -27.05
CA SER A 209 -2.22 42.21 -28.34
C SER A 209 -2.29 43.69 -28.77
N ARG A 210 -2.26 44.66 -27.85
CA ARG A 210 -2.16 46.09 -28.16
C ARG A 210 -0.78 46.49 -28.63
N ASP A 211 0.27 45.92 -28.02
CA ASP A 211 1.68 46.21 -28.39
C ASP A 211 2.04 45.71 -29.79
N PHE A 212 1.50 44.55 -30.18
CA PHE A 212 1.72 43.97 -31.53
C PHE A 212 0.79 44.53 -32.60
N GLY A 213 -0.33 45.19 -32.20
CA GLY A 213 -1.25 45.80 -33.15
C GLY A 213 -0.85 47.22 -33.62
N SER A 214 0.13 47.87 -32.98
CA SER A 214 0.60 49.22 -33.31
C SER A 214 1.76 49.28 -34.28
N GLU A 215 2.35 48.14 -34.68
CA GLU A 215 3.52 48.07 -35.56
C GLU A 215 3.21 47.73 -37.05
N SER A 216 1.92 47.64 -37.40
CA SER A 216 1.50 47.31 -38.76
C SER A 216 1.00 48.49 -39.62
N ASP A 217 1.14 49.74 -39.14
CA ASP A 217 0.78 50.94 -39.89
C ASP A 217 1.96 51.93 -40.01
N VAL A 218 3.06 51.51 -40.70
CA VAL A 218 4.10 52.39 -41.27
C VAL A 218 4.54 51.84 -42.63
#